data_d025bd02bb6e2724122cddd07ac660ef
#
_entry.id   d025bd02bb6e2724122cddd07ac660ef
#
_cell.length_a   1.000
_cell.length_b   1.000
_cell.length_c   1.000
_cell.angle_alpha   90.00
_cell.angle_beta   90.00
_cell.angle_gamma   90.00
#
_symmetry.space_group_name_H-M   'P 1'
#
loop_
_entity.id
_entity.type
_entity.pdbx_description
1 polymer ?
#
loop_
_entity_poly.entity_id
_entity_poly.type
_entity_poly.pdbx_seq_one_letter_code
_entity_poly.pdbx_strand_id
1 'polypeptide(L)'
;MAKRDYYEVLGVSKSASAAEIKKAYRKLSKQYHPDINKEPGAEDKFKEISEAYEVLSDDTKKAQYDQFGHAAFEGGAGQGGFGGFGGGFSGFSGGFDDLGDIFSSFFGGGGSRRNPNAPRQGEDLLHPIRISFEDAVFGTKKTIKIRKDVECDHCHGSGAKDSSSVNTCHRCNGSGQEAVIQDTPFGRMQSQRTCSECQGRGKIIKDKCPHCFGKGYNNREVEYEVEIPEGISSGQRVRLRGKGGAGENGGPAGDLFIEVIVAEDSYFQREGDDIYTELKLSPAQAALGTKLDVRTLTGEIELNVPAGTQHGRKFRLAGKGVKSVMGHGQGDHFIVVSIEIPKNLSTKERELYLELAKLNNEKVEEDESFLEKVSRKAKDLFD
;
A
#
# COMPACT_ATOMS: atom_id res chain seq x y z
N MET A 1 38.16 20.17 -21.49
CA MET A 1 38.20 19.28 -22.68
C MET A 1 36.99 19.59 -23.52
N ALA A 2 37.13 19.68 -24.85
CA ALA A 2 35.96 19.89 -25.70
C ALA A 2 35.02 18.66 -25.61
N LYS A 3 33.72 18.91 -25.40
CA LYS A 3 32.71 17.81 -25.38
C LYS A 3 32.67 17.17 -26.77
N ARG A 4 32.54 15.84 -26.83
CA ARG A 4 32.41 15.11 -28.09
C ARG A 4 31.02 15.32 -28.68
N ASP A 5 30.95 15.30 -30.04
CA ASP A 5 29.68 15.43 -30.74
C ASP A 5 28.70 14.31 -30.31
N TYR A 6 27.45 14.63 -30.02
CA TYR A 6 26.46 13.67 -29.53
C TYR A 6 26.16 12.56 -30.55
N TYR A 7 26.28 12.85 -31.85
CA TYR A 7 26.15 11.82 -32.88
C TYR A 7 27.32 10.82 -32.84
N GLU A 8 28.55 11.36 -32.57
CA GLU A 8 29.73 10.50 -32.38
C GLU A 8 29.66 9.66 -31.10
N VAL A 9 29.13 10.25 -30.02
CA VAL A 9 28.93 9.52 -28.74
C VAL A 9 27.99 8.35 -28.90
N LEU A 10 26.89 8.49 -29.66
CA LEU A 10 25.97 7.40 -29.95
C LEU A 10 26.42 6.53 -31.13
N GLY A 11 27.46 6.93 -31.89
CA GLY A 11 27.92 6.19 -33.05
C GLY A 11 26.93 6.13 -34.20
N VAL A 12 26.18 7.23 -34.42
CA VAL A 12 25.16 7.35 -35.48
C VAL A 12 25.47 8.55 -36.40
N SER A 13 24.92 8.55 -37.61
CA SER A 13 25.08 9.70 -38.53
C SER A 13 24.19 10.85 -38.10
N LYS A 14 24.53 12.10 -38.54
CA LYS A 14 23.69 13.29 -38.31
C LYS A 14 22.30 13.17 -38.95
N SER A 15 22.17 12.32 -39.97
CA SER A 15 20.89 12.02 -40.65
C SER A 15 20.13 10.84 -40.05
N ALA A 16 20.58 10.33 -38.90
CA ALA A 16 19.94 9.16 -38.27
C ALA A 16 18.51 9.49 -37.84
N SER A 17 17.62 8.51 -38.07
CA SER A 17 16.24 8.56 -37.63
C SER A 17 16.12 8.37 -36.11
N ALA A 18 15.01 8.81 -35.51
CA ALA A 18 14.72 8.62 -34.08
C ALA A 18 14.78 7.12 -33.67
N ALA A 19 14.40 6.22 -34.57
CA ALA A 19 14.48 4.77 -34.33
C ALA A 19 15.93 4.26 -34.25
N GLU A 20 16.81 4.77 -35.08
CA GLU A 20 18.24 4.42 -35.09
C GLU A 20 18.95 4.99 -33.85
N ILE A 21 18.67 6.23 -33.48
CA ILE A 21 19.17 6.86 -32.25
C ILE A 21 18.76 6.04 -31.03
N LYS A 22 17.49 5.66 -30.92
CA LYS A 22 16.96 4.83 -29.83
C LYS A 22 17.60 3.43 -29.79
N LYS A 23 17.85 2.82 -30.94
CA LYS A 23 18.52 1.50 -31.05
C LYS A 23 19.98 1.59 -30.60
N ALA A 24 20.70 2.63 -31.02
CA ALA A 24 22.09 2.88 -30.63
C ALA A 24 22.21 3.10 -29.11
N TYR A 25 21.36 3.95 -28.55
CA TYR A 25 21.28 4.18 -27.11
C TYR A 25 21.05 2.88 -26.33
N ARG A 26 20.06 2.08 -26.69
CA ARG A 26 19.78 0.80 -25.99
C ARG A 26 20.97 -0.16 -26.02
N LYS A 27 21.72 -0.21 -27.11
CA LYS A 27 22.91 -1.03 -27.23
C LYS A 27 24.03 -0.53 -26.30
N LEU A 28 24.32 0.76 -26.32
CA LEU A 28 25.42 1.38 -25.58
C LEU A 28 25.10 1.45 -24.07
N SER A 29 23.88 1.78 -23.70
CA SER A 29 23.45 1.82 -22.29
C SER A 29 23.54 0.46 -21.63
N LYS A 30 23.23 -0.63 -22.34
CA LYS A 30 23.42 -2.00 -21.85
C LYS A 30 24.90 -2.38 -21.70
N GLN A 31 25.74 -1.89 -22.61
CA GLN A 31 27.20 -2.18 -22.60
C GLN A 31 27.92 -1.44 -21.48
N TYR A 32 27.52 -0.20 -21.18
CA TYR A 32 28.15 0.66 -20.18
C TYR A 32 27.34 0.84 -18.90
N HIS A 33 26.34 -0.04 -18.68
CA HIS A 33 25.52 0.03 -17.47
C HIS A 33 26.38 -0.19 -16.22
N PRO A 34 26.26 0.66 -15.18
CA PRO A 34 27.14 0.58 -13.99
C PRO A 34 27.01 -0.74 -13.22
N ASP A 35 25.88 -1.45 -13.32
CA ASP A 35 25.71 -2.76 -12.70
C ASP A 35 26.38 -3.91 -13.48
N ILE A 36 26.60 -3.71 -14.79
CA ILE A 36 27.13 -4.77 -15.69
C ILE A 36 28.61 -4.53 -15.98
N ASN A 37 29.01 -3.26 -16.20
CA ASN A 37 30.37 -2.89 -16.54
C ASN A 37 31.03 -2.07 -15.41
N LYS A 38 31.99 -2.68 -14.73
CA LYS A 38 32.76 -2.07 -13.63
C LYS A 38 34.13 -1.52 -14.07
N GLU A 39 34.37 -1.38 -15.35
CA GLU A 39 35.62 -0.81 -15.86
C GLU A 39 35.76 0.67 -15.49
N PRO A 40 36.96 1.16 -15.18
CA PRO A 40 37.21 2.58 -14.93
C PRO A 40 36.78 3.43 -16.15
N GLY A 41 35.90 4.41 -15.92
CA GLY A 41 35.37 5.29 -16.97
C GLY A 41 34.09 4.80 -17.66
N ALA A 42 33.53 3.62 -17.30
CA ALA A 42 32.25 3.14 -17.82
C ALA A 42 31.10 4.05 -17.40
N GLU A 43 31.11 4.55 -16.18
CA GLU A 43 30.13 5.50 -15.65
C GLU A 43 30.13 6.84 -16.39
N ASP A 44 31.30 7.37 -16.69
CA ASP A 44 31.43 8.63 -17.45
C ASP A 44 30.90 8.46 -18.88
N LYS A 45 31.23 7.34 -19.53
CA LYS A 45 30.69 7.02 -20.85
C LYS A 45 29.18 6.82 -20.81
N PHE A 46 28.64 6.19 -19.77
CA PHE A 46 27.20 6.05 -19.61
C PHE A 46 26.49 7.39 -19.47
N LYS A 47 27.08 8.34 -18.71
CA LYS A 47 26.58 9.71 -18.58
C LYS A 47 26.60 10.45 -19.92
N GLU A 48 27.69 10.38 -20.68
CA GLU A 48 27.79 10.97 -22.01
C GLU A 48 26.75 10.39 -22.99
N ILE A 49 26.56 9.06 -22.98
CA ILE A 49 25.57 8.38 -23.83
C ILE A 49 24.15 8.81 -23.46
N SER A 50 23.86 8.96 -22.18
CA SER A 50 22.55 9.38 -21.69
C SER A 50 22.26 10.84 -22.03
N GLU A 51 23.24 11.75 -21.89
CA GLU A 51 23.14 13.15 -22.29
C GLU A 51 22.92 13.28 -23.81
N ALA A 52 23.66 12.52 -24.60
CA ALA A 52 23.52 12.51 -26.05
C ALA A 52 22.13 12.03 -26.51
N TYR A 53 21.63 10.99 -25.90
CA TYR A 53 20.29 10.47 -26.20
C TYR A 53 19.19 11.45 -25.81
N GLU A 54 19.30 12.08 -24.65
CA GLU A 54 18.34 13.06 -24.18
C GLU A 54 18.17 14.23 -25.16
N VAL A 55 19.25 14.72 -25.74
CA VAL A 55 19.21 15.82 -26.72
C VAL A 55 18.73 15.33 -28.08
N LEU A 56 19.21 14.18 -28.56
CA LEU A 56 18.91 13.71 -29.92
C LEU A 56 17.59 12.97 -30.07
N SER A 57 16.94 12.58 -28.96
CA SER A 57 15.64 11.91 -28.98
C SER A 57 14.44 12.86 -29.09
N ASP A 58 14.62 14.12 -28.79
CA ASP A 58 13.60 15.19 -28.89
C ASP A 58 13.85 16.03 -30.14
N ASP A 59 12.87 16.09 -31.03
CA ASP A 59 13.01 16.80 -32.32
C ASP A 59 13.36 18.29 -32.14
N THR A 60 12.85 18.93 -31.07
CA THR A 60 13.10 20.34 -30.79
C THR A 60 14.52 20.56 -30.30
N LYS A 61 15.00 19.74 -29.36
CA LYS A 61 16.37 19.79 -28.83
C LYS A 61 17.38 19.40 -29.91
N LYS A 62 17.07 18.40 -30.72
CA LYS A 62 17.87 17.97 -31.86
C LYS A 62 18.06 19.11 -32.85
N ALA A 63 16.98 19.82 -33.22
CA ALA A 63 17.07 20.97 -34.13
C ALA A 63 17.93 22.13 -33.55
N GLN A 64 17.82 22.36 -32.24
CA GLN A 64 18.67 23.35 -31.56
C GLN A 64 20.15 22.91 -31.51
N TYR A 65 20.39 21.63 -31.27
CA TYR A 65 21.75 21.08 -31.29
C TYR A 65 22.36 21.12 -32.69
N ASP A 66 21.57 20.80 -33.71
CA ASP A 66 22.03 20.86 -35.12
C ASP A 66 22.40 22.28 -35.58
N GLN A 67 21.75 23.31 -35.02
CA GLN A 67 22.03 24.72 -35.37
C GLN A 67 23.16 25.33 -34.54
N PHE A 68 23.24 25.07 -33.26
CA PHE A 68 24.10 25.78 -32.31
C PHE A 68 25.12 24.87 -31.60
N GLY A 69 25.12 23.56 -31.86
CA GLY A 69 25.98 22.60 -31.20
C GLY A 69 25.83 22.59 -29.70
N HIS A 70 26.88 22.26 -28.96
CA HIS A 70 26.90 22.28 -27.49
C HIS A 70 26.63 23.67 -26.89
N ALA A 71 26.91 24.75 -27.63
CA ALA A 71 26.67 26.10 -27.17
C ALA A 71 25.18 26.41 -26.88
N ALA A 72 24.26 25.68 -27.51
CA ALA A 72 22.84 25.80 -27.24
C ALA A 72 22.48 25.38 -25.78
N PHE A 73 23.31 24.53 -25.18
CA PHE A 73 23.09 23.96 -23.87
C PHE A 73 24.11 24.43 -22.80
N GLU A 74 25.21 25.08 -23.23
CA GLU A 74 26.23 25.68 -22.35
C GLU A 74 25.98 27.15 -22.05
N GLY A 75 25.14 27.85 -22.83
CA GLY A 75 24.91 29.30 -22.76
C GLY A 75 23.96 29.79 -21.67
N GLY A 76 23.57 28.97 -20.71
CA GLY A 76 22.71 29.35 -19.59
C GLY A 76 23.43 29.90 -18.35
N ALA A 77 24.52 30.65 -18.50
CA ALA A 77 25.15 31.37 -17.40
C ALA A 77 24.52 32.78 -17.19
N GLY A 78 23.19 32.78 -17.04
CA GLY A 78 22.39 33.96 -16.70
C GLY A 78 21.19 33.55 -15.88
N GLN A 79 21.37 33.44 -14.55
CA GLN A 79 20.30 33.34 -13.56
C GLN A 79 19.45 32.03 -13.52
N GLY A 80 20.07 30.94 -13.00
CA GLY A 80 19.31 29.72 -12.64
C GLY A 80 20.11 28.45 -12.86
N GLY A 81 21.22 28.30 -12.22
CA GLY A 81 22.00 27.13 -11.79
C GLY A 81 21.71 25.75 -12.36
N PHE A 82 22.35 25.38 -13.48
CA PHE A 82 22.51 23.97 -13.87
C PHE A 82 23.78 23.30 -13.26
N GLY A 83 24.28 23.85 -12.16
CA GLY A 83 25.50 23.42 -11.48
C GLY A 83 25.31 22.51 -10.29
N GLY A 84 24.23 21.66 -10.25
CA GLY A 84 23.88 20.88 -9.05
C GLY A 84 23.56 19.41 -9.25
N PHE A 85 23.94 18.80 -10.39
CA PHE A 85 23.62 17.36 -10.60
C PHE A 85 24.78 16.41 -10.19
N GLY A 86 25.62 16.85 -9.29
CA GLY A 86 26.79 16.12 -8.80
C GLY A 86 26.62 15.39 -7.47
N GLY A 87 25.41 15.14 -7.01
CA GLY A 87 25.27 14.46 -5.72
C GLY A 87 23.88 13.91 -5.48
N GLY A 88 23.67 12.61 -5.78
CA GLY A 88 22.48 11.91 -5.27
C GLY A 88 21.72 11.00 -6.24
N PHE A 89 22.38 10.38 -7.22
CA PHE A 89 21.73 9.34 -8.06
C PHE A 89 21.96 7.91 -7.51
N SER A 90 21.79 7.74 -6.21
CA SER A 90 21.83 6.42 -5.59
C SER A 90 20.42 6.02 -5.13
N GLY A 91 19.61 5.46 -6.02
CA GLY A 91 18.35 4.87 -5.58
C GLY A 91 17.16 4.96 -6.52
N PHE A 92 17.33 4.91 -7.85
CA PHE A 92 16.16 4.83 -8.74
C PHE A 92 16.25 3.63 -9.69
N SER A 93 15.84 2.47 -9.18
CA SER A 93 15.56 1.26 -9.93
C SER A 93 14.03 1.15 -10.12
N GLY A 94 13.48 1.88 -11.07
CA GLY A 94 12.04 1.78 -11.40
C GLY A 94 11.71 2.54 -12.67
N GLY A 95 11.23 1.84 -13.66
CA GLY A 95 10.40 2.19 -14.82
C GLY A 95 10.69 3.50 -15.58
N PHE A 96 11.14 3.38 -16.80
CA PHE A 96 11.47 4.47 -17.74
C PHE A 96 10.28 5.35 -18.20
N ASP A 97 9.04 5.03 -17.83
CA ASP A 97 7.86 5.80 -18.26
C ASP A 97 7.57 7.04 -17.39
N ASP A 98 8.15 7.12 -16.18
CA ASP A 98 7.87 8.20 -15.20
C ASP A 98 8.86 9.38 -15.27
N LEU A 99 9.92 9.27 -16.09
CA LEU A 99 10.94 10.33 -16.26
C LEU A 99 10.42 11.52 -17.06
N GLY A 100 9.39 11.35 -17.87
CA GLY A 100 8.76 12.41 -18.65
C GLY A 100 8.07 13.46 -17.78
N ASP A 101 7.39 13.04 -16.74
CA ASP A 101 6.60 13.91 -15.87
C ASP A 101 7.48 14.72 -14.88
N ILE A 102 8.57 14.13 -14.40
CA ILE A 102 9.50 14.84 -13.51
C ILE A 102 10.30 15.88 -14.29
N PHE A 103 10.64 15.59 -15.53
CA PHE A 103 11.39 16.51 -16.39
C PHE A 103 10.52 17.66 -16.90
N SER A 104 9.27 17.41 -17.26
CA SER A 104 8.31 18.46 -17.65
C SER A 104 8.00 19.40 -16.49
N SER A 105 8.01 18.90 -15.26
CA SER A 105 7.85 19.69 -14.03
C SER A 105 9.05 20.57 -13.71
N PHE A 106 10.27 20.16 -14.10
CA PHE A 106 11.50 20.86 -13.75
C PHE A 106 12.00 21.80 -14.87
N PHE A 107 11.80 21.44 -16.15
CA PHE A 107 12.31 22.20 -17.32
C PHE A 107 11.25 23.01 -18.06
N GLY A 108 9.99 22.67 -17.91
CA GLY A 108 8.88 23.48 -18.39
C GLY A 108 8.74 24.73 -17.51
N GLY A 109 9.69 25.66 -17.57
CA GLY A 109 9.77 26.91 -16.79
C GLY A 109 8.59 27.88 -16.89
N GLY A 110 7.39 27.36 -17.02
CA GLY A 110 6.13 27.92 -16.66
C GLY A 110 5.60 27.09 -15.49
N GLY A 111 5.91 27.49 -14.26
CA GLY A 111 5.13 27.01 -13.12
C GLY A 111 3.68 27.09 -13.53
N SER A 112 3.06 25.94 -13.75
CA SER A 112 1.64 25.84 -14.04
C SER A 112 0.97 26.64 -12.93
N ARG A 113 0.58 27.89 -13.26
CA ARG A 113 -0.08 28.80 -12.33
C ARG A 113 -1.32 28.04 -11.88
N ARG A 114 -1.20 27.30 -10.77
CA ARG A 114 -2.34 26.58 -10.19
C ARG A 114 -3.41 27.62 -9.97
N ASN A 115 -4.39 27.60 -10.84
CA ASN A 115 -5.55 28.46 -10.68
C ASN A 115 -6.21 28.06 -9.34
N PRO A 116 -6.21 28.92 -8.33
CA PRO A 116 -6.79 28.61 -7.02
C PRO A 116 -8.29 28.29 -7.11
N ASN A 117 -8.92 28.64 -8.22
CA ASN A 117 -10.34 28.39 -8.50
C ASN A 117 -10.57 27.18 -9.40
N ALA A 118 -9.54 26.46 -9.78
CA ALA A 118 -9.73 25.19 -10.51
C ALA A 118 -10.55 24.22 -9.67
N PRO A 119 -11.44 23.45 -10.29
CA PRO A 119 -12.11 22.34 -9.61
C PRO A 119 -11.06 21.43 -8.97
N ARG A 120 -11.23 21.13 -7.68
CA ARG A 120 -10.34 20.23 -6.94
C ARG A 120 -11.13 19.02 -6.49
N GLN A 121 -10.53 17.87 -6.65
CA GLN A 121 -11.08 16.64 -6.10
C GLN A 121 -11.11 16.74 -4.57
N GLY A 122 -12.19 16.24 -3.98
CA GLY A 122 -12.33 16.12 -2.53
C GLY A 122 -11.32 15.14 -1.93
N GLU A 123 -11.18 15.22 -0.64
CA GLU A 123 -10.27 14.34 0.10
C GLU A 123 -10.75 12.90 0.06
N ASP A 124 -9.79 11.98 -0.07
CA ASP A 124 -10.05 10.56 0.11
C ASP A 124 -10.20 10.26 1.60
N LEU A 125 -11.20 9.46 1.93
CA LEU A 125 -11.50 9.08 3.32
C LEU A 125 -11.14 7.63 3.56
N LEU A 126 -10.55 7.35 4.74
CA LEU A 126 -10.27 6.01 5.22
C LEU A 126 -11.19 5.70 6.40
N HIS A 127 -11.93 4.59 6.31
CA HIS A 127 -12.83 4.15 7.37
C HIS A 127 -12.55 2.68 7.74
N PRO A 128 -12.02 2.39 8.95
CA PRO A 128 -11.80 1.01 9.36
C PRO A 128 -13.12 0.36 9.77
N ILE A 129 -13.31 -0.89 9.35
CA ILE A 129 -14.44 -1.73 9.80
C ILE A 129 -13.92 -3.03 10.38
N ARG A 130 -14.59 -3.52 11.43
CA ARG A 130 -14.33 -4.84 11.99
C ARG A 130 -15.36 -5.83 11.46
N ILE A 131 -14.87 -6.98 11.00
CA ILE A 131 -15.70 -8.08 10.53
C ILE A 131 -15.30 -9.37 11.25
N SER A 132 -16.21 -10.35 11.31
CA SER A 132 -15.89 -11.67 11.82
C SER A 132 -14.97 -12.43 10.86
N PHE A 133 -14.34 -13.49 11.37
CA PHE A 133 -13.55 -14.40 10.54
C PHE A 133 -14.41 -15.03 9.43
N GLU A 134 -15.63 -15.45 9.76
CA GLU A 134 -16.59 -16.05 8.81
C GLU A 134 -16.97 -15.05 7.70
N ASP A 135 -17.27 -13.79 8.07
CA ASP A 135 -17.54 -12.72 7.10
C ASP A 135 -16.37 -12.51 6.12
N ALA A 136 -15.12 -12.62 6.62
CA ALA A 136 -13.94 -12.47 5.79
C ALA A 136 -13.71 -13.65 4.85
N VAL A 137 -14.06 -14.87 5.29
CA VAL A 137 -13.90 -16.10 4.48
C VAL A 137 -14.94 -16.18 3.37
N PHE A 138 -16.21 -15.95 3.71
CA PHE A 138 -17.34 -16.16 2.78
C PHE A 138 -17.80 -14.89 2.07
N GLY A 139 -17.26 -13.74 2.46
CA GLY A 139 -17.75 -12.45 2.00
C GLY A 139 -19.06 -12.05 2.66
N THR A 140 -19.33 -10.77 2.71
CA THR A 140 -20.56 -10.24 3.33
C THR A 140 -20.92 -8.87 2.80
N LYS A 141 -22.16 -8.44 3.02
CA LYS A 141 -22.60 -7.06 2.77
C LYS A 141 -22.82 -6.37 4.11
N LYS A 142 -22.14 -5.24 4.31
CA LYS A 142 -22.28 -4.45 5.54
C LYS A 142 -22.69 -3.03 5.22
N THR A 143 -23.70 -2.55 5.97
CA THR A 143 -24.06 -1.13 5.95
C THR A 143 -23.19 -0.39 6.96
N ILE A 144 -22.48 0.62 6.47
CA ILE A 144 -21.64 1.50 7.30
C ILE A 144 -22.22 2.91 7.32
N LYS A 145 -22.06 3.59 8.46
CA LYS A 145 -22.47 4.98 8.66
C LYS A 145 -21.23 5.84 8.80
N ILE A 146 -21.09 6.83 7.93
CA ILE A 146 -19.92 7.70 7.92
C ILE A 146 -20.38 9.15 7.96
N ARG A 147 -19.78 9.91 8.86
CA ARG A 147 -19.98 11.36 8.93
C ARG A 147 -18.94 12.06 8.07
N LYS A 148 -19.39 12.76 7.04
CA LYS A 148 -18.50 13.42 6.08
C LYS A 148 -19.14 14.68 5.50
N ASP A 149 -18.31 15.48 4.85
CA ASP A 149 -18.76 16.61 4.08
C ASP A 149 -19.32 16.12 2.73
N VAL A 150 -20.57 16.47 2.50
CA VAL A 150 -21.33 16.14 1.28
C VAL A 150 -21.70 17.44 0.59
N GLU A 151 -21.65 17.45 -0.72
CA GLU A 151 -22.10 18.59 -1.52
C GLU A 151 -23.49 19.07 -1.09
N CYS A 152 -23.64 20.37 -0.98
CA CYS A 152 -24.92 20.96 -0.57
C CYS A 152 -25.96 20.81 -1.68
N ASP A 153 -27.04 20.10 -1.38
CA ASP A 153 -28.11 19.79 -2.34
C ASP A 153 -28.80 21.05 -2.91
N HIS A 154 -28.69 22.20 -2.21
CA HIS A 154 -29.32 23.44 -2.65
C HIS A 154 -28.45 24.26 -3.60
N CYS A 155 -27.14 24.37 -3.31
CA CYS A 155 -26.25 25.25 -4.07
C CYS A 155 -25.25 24.50 -4.94
N HIS A 156 -25.25 23.18 -4.90
CA HIS A 156 -24.34 22.33 -5.70
C HIS A 156 -22.88 22.79 -5.67
N GLY A 157 -22.34 22.93 -4.46
CA GLY A 157 -20.96 23.31 -4.22
C GLY A 157 -20.64 24.82 -4.39
N SER A 158 -21.52 25.64 -4.94
CA SER A 158 -21.27 27.06 -5.19
C SER A 158 -21.16 27.90 -3.91
N GLY A 159 -21.86 27.52 -2.85
CA GLY A 159 -21.98 28.28 -1.61
C GLY A 159 -22.87 29.49 -1.71
N ALA A 160 -23.43 29.80 -2.89
CA ALA A 160 -24.31 30.92 -3.15
C ALA A 160 -25.78 30.50 -3.07
N LYS A 161 -26.66 31.47 -2.75
CA LYS A 161 -28.11 31.26 -2.73
C LYS A 161 -28.64 30.87 -4.10
N ASP A 162 -28.17 31.54 -5.13
CA ASP A 162 -28.49 31.32 -6.54
C ASP A 162 -27.29 31.71 -7.42
N SER A 163 -27.38 31.43 -8.72
CA SER A 163 -26.30 31.71 -9.69
C SER A 163 -26.07 33.22 -9.88
N SER A 164 -27.07 34.06 -9.66
CA SER A 164 -26.98 35.53 -9.78
C SER A 164 -26.26 36.17 -8.61
N SER A 165 -26.16 35.46 -7.49
CA SER A 165 -25.45 35.89 -6.28
C SER A 165 -23.95 35.68 -6.35
N VAL A 166 -23.42 35.08 -7.44
CA VAL A 166 -21.97 34.84 -7.65
C VAL A 166 -21.43 35.86 -8.64
N ASN A 167 -20.56 36.75 -8.17
CA ASN A 167 -19.89 37.72 -9.03
C ASN A 167 -18.39 37.40 -9.13
N THR A 168 -17.79 37.69 -10.28
CA THR A 168 -16.33 37.65 -10.43
C THR A 168 -15.74 38.74 -9.54
N CYS A 169 -14.69 38.40 -8.81
CA CYS A 169 -13.95 39.37 -7.98
C CYS A 169 -13.32 40.45 -8.86
N HIS A 170 -13.72 41.71 -8.63
CA HIS A 170 -13.21 42.84 -9.41
C HIS A 170 -11.73 43.10 -9.22
N ARG A 171 -11.18 42.81 -8.03
CA ARG A 171 -9.80 43.09 -7.68
C ARG A 171 -8.80 42.18 -8.39
N CYS A 172 -9.13 40.90 -8.53
CA CYS A 172 -8.26 39.93 -9.19
C CYS A 172 -8.83 39.43 -10.54
N ASN A 173 -9.92 39.98 -11.02
CA ASN A 173 -10.60 39.57 -12.26
C ASN A 173 -10.78 38.04 -12.39
N GLY A 174 -11.10 37.37 -11.27
CA GLY A 174 -11.34 35.93 -11.24
C GLY A 174 -10.08 35.09 -10.99
N SER A 175 -8.86 35.64 -11.00
CA SER A 175 -7.62 34.87 -10.83
C SER A 175 -7.39 34.34 -9.41
N GLY A 176 -8.05 34.91 -8.41
CA GLY A 176 -7.83 34.60 -6.99
C GLY A 176 -6.52 35.14 -6.43
N GLN A 177 -5.67 35.75 -7.26
CA GLN A 177 -4.37 36.29 -6.87
C GLN A 177 -4.23 37.75 -7.30
N GLU A 178 -3.51 38.55 -6.54
CA GLU A 178 -3.18 39.94 -6.88
C GLU A 178 -1.67 40.07 -6.98
N ALA A 179 -1.22 40.84 -8.00
CA ALA A 179 0.19 41.17 -8.16
C ALA A 179 0.55 42.33 -7.22
N VAL A 180 1.55 42.13 -6.41
CA VAL A 180 2.09 43.15 -5.52
C VAL A 180 3.49 43.49 -5.98
N ILE A 181 3.75 44.75 -6.24
CA ILE A 181 5.09 45.26 -6.55
C ILE A 181 5.75 45.64 -5.23
N GLN A 182 6.86 45.00 -4.91
CA GLN A 182 7.69 45.32 -3.75
C GLN A 182 8.99 45.97 -4.24
N ASP A 183 9.30 47.13 -3.74
CA ASP A 183 10.60 47.78 -3.97
C ASP A 183 11.62 47.12 -3.02
N THR A 184 12.58 46.42 -3.59
CA THR A 184 13.68 45.78 -2.86
C THR A 184 14.99 46.54 -3.16
N PRO A 185 16.05 46.41 -2.34
CA PRO A 185 17.35 47.01 -2.61
C PRO A 185 17.98 46.60 -3.96
N PHE A 186 17.45 45.50 -4.55
CA PHE A 186 17.90 44.95 -5.84
C PHE A 186 16.97 45.29 -7.02
N GLY A 187 15.96 46.15 -6.79
CA GLY A 187 15.01 46.55 -7.83
C GLY A 187 13.55 46.18 -7.48
N ARG A 188 12.64 46.53 -8.39
CA ARG A 188 11.22 46.23 -8.25
C ARG A 188 10.96 44.75 -8.54
N MET A 189 10.54 44.02 -7.53
CA MET A 189 10.07 42.65 -7.70
C MET A 189 8.54 42.60 -7.69
N GLN A 190 7.98 41.94 -8.70
CA GLN A 190 6.56 41.62 -8.75
C GLN A 190 6.32 40.24 -8.12
N SER A 191 5.66 40.22 -6.98
CA SER A 191 5.22 38.99 -6.31
C SER A 191 3.70 38.82 -6.44
N GLN A 192 3.23 37.58 -6.43
CA GLN A 192 1.80 37.27 -6.42
C GLN A 192 1.41 36.84 -5.00
N ARG A 193 0.32 37.41 -4.49
CA ARG A 193 -0.28 36.99 -3.21
C ARG A 193 -1.76 36.65 -3.39
N THR A 194 -2.29 35.90 -2.46
CA THR A 194 -3.74 35.64 -2.41
C THR A 194 -4.51 36.94 -2.37
N CYS A 195 -5.52 37.08 -3.25
CA CYS A 195 -6.35 38.27 -3.30
C CYS A 195 -7.06 38.51 -1.97
N SER A 196 -6.86 39.69 -1.40
CA SER A 196 -7.37 40.06 -0.08
C SER A 196 -8.89 40.16 -0.02
N GLU A 197 -9.56 40.43 -1.15
CA GLU A 197 -11.01 40.61 -1.23
C GLU A 197 -11.75 39.26 -1.34
N CYS A 198 -11.33 38.38 -2.25
CA CYS A 198 -11.97 37.09 -2.46
C CYS A 198 -11.29 35.92 -1.73
N GLN A 199 -10.16 36.18 -1.02
CA GLN A 199 -9.40 35.18 -0.29
C GLN A 199 -9.03 33.94 -1.14
N GLY A 200 -8.63 34.20 -2.39
CA GLY A 200 -8.26 33.14 -3.31
C GLY A 200 -9.39 32.53 -4.13
N ARG A 201 -10.63 32.81 -3.81
CA ARG A 201 -11.81 32.21 -4.47
C ARG A 201 -12.06 32.71 -5.89
N GLY A 202 -11.52 33.88 -6.28
CA GLY A 202 -11.77 34.54 -7.57
C GLY A 202 -13.20 35.02 -7.77
N LYS A 203 -14.11 34.63 -6.89
CA LYS A 203 -15.56 34.96 -6.91
C LYS A 203 -15.95 35.54 -5.57
N ILE A 204 -16.92 36.45 -5.60
CA ILE A 204 -17.53 37.06 -4.41
C ILE A 204 -19.01 36.62 -4.37
N ILE A 205 -19.39 36.02 -3.26
CA ILE A 205 -20.75 35.57 -3.01
C ILE A 205 -21.46 36.72 -2.27
N LYS A 206 -22.46 37.35 -2.91
CA LYS A 206 -23.28 38.40 -2.28
C LYS A 206 -24.23 37.80 -1.26
N ASP A 207 -25.04 36.83 -1.68
CA ASP A 207 -26.00 36.14 -0.82
C ASP A 207 -25.55 34.70 -0.63
N LYS A 208 -25.23 34.37 0.61
CA LYS A 208 -24.79 33.03 0.98
C LYS A 208 -25.94 32.02 0.95
N CYS A 209 -25.69 30.81 0.52
CA CYS A 209 -26.64 29.71 0.57
C CYS A 209 -27.12 29.50 2.02
N PRO A 210 -28.46 29.55 2.29
CA PRO A 210 -28.99 29.39 3.63
C PRO A 210 -28.78 27.97 4.22
N HIS A 211 -28.58 26.96 3.37
CA HIS A 211 -28.41 25.58 3.79
C HIS A 211 -26.99 25.23 4.21
N CYS A 212 -25.96 25.80 3.58
CA CYS A 212 -24.55 25.54 3.89
C CYS A 212 -23.80 26.78 4.40
N PHE A 213 -24.46 27.94 4.54
CA PHE A 213 -23.88 29.19 5.01
C PHE A 213 -22.64 29.65 4.24
N GLY A 214 -22.60 29.35 2.94
CA GLY A 214 -21.52 29.74 2.04
C GLY A 214 -20.38 28.74 1.92
N LYS A 215 -20.47 27.60 2.61
CA LYS A 215 -19.41 26.55 2.56
C LYS A 215 -19.44 25.74 1.26
N GLY A 216 -20.61 25.55 0.64
CA GLY A 216 -20.81 24.68 -0.52
C GLY A 216 -21.06 23.21 -0.15
N TYR A 217 -20.84 22.80 1.08
CA TYR A 217 -21.03 21.44 1.59
C TYR A 217 -21.65 21.44 2.99
N ASN A 218 -22.24 20.31 3.36
CA ASN A 218 -22.83 20.08 4.68
C ASN A 218 -22.23 18.80 5.28
N ASN A 219 -21.89 18.87 6.57
CA ASN A 219 -21.44 17.68 7.31
C ASN A 219 -22.67 16.88 7.73
N ARG A 220 -22.82 15.68 7.20
CA ARG A 220 -23.94 14.78 7.54
C ARG A 220 -23.49 13.32 7.55
N GLU A 221 -24.24 12.52 8.28
CA GLU A 221 -24.08 11.08 8.29
C GLU A 221 -24.71 10.49 7.03
N VAL A 222 -23.96 9.65 6.35
CA VAL A 222 -24.38 8.94 5.13
C VAL A 222 -24.17 7.47 5.30
N GLU A 223 -25.16 6.68 4.90
CA GLU A 223 -25.11 5.23 4.93
C GLU A 223 -24.63 4.69 3.57
N TYR A 224 -23.72 3.72 3.62
CA TYR A 224 -23.25 3.01 2.44
C TYR A 224 -23.33 1.50 2.67
N GLU A 225 -23.90 0.78 1.69
CA GLU A 225 -23.78 -0.66 1.62
C GLU A 225 -22.42 -1.00 0.97
N VAL A 226 -21.61 -1.75 1.69
CA VAL A 226 -20.27 -2.19 1.26
C VAL A 226 -20.30 -3.68 1.05
N GLU A 227 -19.97 -4.11 -0.14
CA GLU A 227 -19.78 -5.52 -0.48
C GLU A 227 -18.33 -5.90 -0.19
N ILE A 228 -18.14 -6.80 0.76
CA ILE A 228 -16.84 -7.32 1.16
C ILE A 228 -16.63 -8.64 0.43
N PRO A 229 -15.60 -8.75 -0.43
CA PRO A 229 -15.36 -9.96 -1.19
C PRO A 229 -14.93 -11.13 -0.29
N GLU A 230 -15.28 -12.35 -0.73
CA GLU A 230 -14.82 -13.58 -0.09
C GLU A 230 -13.29 -13.66 -0.08
N GLY A 231 -12.73 -14.15 1.00
CA GLY A 231 -11.29 -14.35 1.14
C GLY A 231 -10.50 -13.10 1.53
N ILE A 232 -11.14 -11.97 1.81
CA ILE A 232 -10.45 -10.73 2.18
C ILE A 232 -9.56 -10.94 3.41
N SER A 233 -8.38 -10.32 3.40
CA SER A 233 -7.43 -10.36 4.52
C SER A 233 -7.48 -9.08 5.35
N SER A 234 -7.09 -9.18 6.62
CA SER A 234 -6.96 -8.00 7.50
C SER A 234 -5.97 -7.00 6.90
N GLY A 235 -6.29 -5.70 6.95
CA GLY A 235 -5.51 -4.62 6.36
C GLY A 235 -5.79 -4.36 4.88
N GLN A 236 -6.55 -5.19 4.20
CA GLN A 236 -6.97 -4.92 2.82
C GLN A 236 -8.04 -3.84 2.78
N ARG A 237 -8.10 -3.11 1.64
CA ARG A 237 -8.97 -1.96 1.46
C ARG A 237 -9.93 -2.17 0.29
N VAL A 238 -11.21 -1.91 0.56
CA VAL A 238 -12.26 -1.85 -0.46
C VAL A 238 -12.48 -0.39 -0.84
N ARG A 239 -12.36 -0.05 -2.12
CA ARG A 239 -12.51 1.31 -2.64
C ARG A 239 -13.92 1.55 -3.13
N LEU A 240 -14.58 2.56 -2.58
CA LEU A 240 -15.86 3.10 -3.05
C LEU A 240 -15.60 4.42 -3.77
N ARG A 241 -15.63 4.40 -5.09
CA ARG A 241 -15.32 5.56 -5.94
C ARG A 241 -16.32 6.70 -5.77
N GLY A 242 -15.81 7.93 -5.62
CA GLY A 242 -16.63 9.14 -5.48
C GLY A 242 -17.45 9.19 -4.19
N LYS A 243 -17.11 8.37 -3.17
CA LYS A 243 -17.79 8.33 -1.86
C LYS A 243 -16.97 8.95 -0.75
N GLY A 244 -15.85 9.62 -1.07
CA GLY A 244 -15.03 10.41 -0.15
C GLY A 244 -15.62 11.77 0.22
N GLY A 245 -14.76 12.71 0.59
CA GLY A 245 -15.14 14.10 0.90
C GLY A 245 -15.66 14.86 -0.32
N ALA A 246 -16.43 15.90 -0.10
CA ALA A 246 -16.92 16.78 -1.17
C ALA A 246 -15.75 17.50 -1.86
N GLY A 247 -15.83 17.61 -3.18
CA GLY A 247 -14.86 18.39 -3.95
C GLY A 247 -15.03 19.89 -3.75
N GLU A 248 -13.96 20.64 -4.00
CA GLU A 248 -13.95 22.08 -3.95
C GLU A 248 -14.16 22.69 -5.34
N ASN A 249 -14.79 23.88 -5.38
CA ASN A 249 -15.03 24.64 -6.61
C ASN A 249 -15.76 23.86 -7.72
N GLY A 250 -16.67 22.94 -7.34
CA GLY A 250 -17.35 22.06 -8.31
C GLY A 250 -16.50 20.90 -8.81
N GLY A 251 -15.43 20.56 -8.11
CA GLY A 251 -14.63 19.36 -8.35
C GLY A 251 -15.35 18.08 -7.93
N PRO A 252 -14.91 16.92 -8.42
CA PRO A 252 -15.48 15.63 -8.03
C PRO A 252 -15.20 15.31 -6.57
N ALA A 253 -16.05 14.51 -5.95
CA ALA A 253 -15.78 13.96 -4.63
C ALA A 253 -14.56 13.04 -4.66
N GLY A 254 -13.87 12.93 -3.53
CA GLY A 254 -12.81 11.93 -3.32
C GLY A 254 -13.37 10.52 -3.23
N ASP A 255 -12.54 9.56 -2.93
CA ASP A 255 -12.89 8.16 -2.75
C ASP A 255 -12.98 7.80 -1.27
N LEU A 256 -13.77 6.77 -0.98
CA LEU A 256 -13.85 6.19 0.35
C LEU A 256 -13.17 4.83 0.33
N PHE A 257 -12.15 4.68 1.16
CA PHE A 257 -11.44 3.43 1.39
C PHE A 257 -11.93 2.80 2.69
N ILE A 258 -12.44 1.59 2.59
CA ILE A 258 -12.86 0.80 3.74
C ILE A 258 -11.73 -0.16 4.07
N GLU A 259 -11.04 0.06 5.18
CA GLU A 259 -10.01 -0.82 5.68
C GLU A 259 -10.62 -1.94 6.52
N VAL A 260 -10.42 -3.17 6.09
CA VAL A 260 -11.01 -4.34 6.75
C VAL A 260 -10.10 -4.83 7.86
N ILE A 261 -10.63 -4.96 9.07
CA ILE A 261 -9.97 -5.55 10.22
C ILE A 261 -10.72 -6.84 10.56
N VAL A 262 -10.09 -7.99 10.31
CA VAL A 262 -10.68 -9.30 10.60
C VAL A 262 -10.45 -9.66 12.05
N ALA A 263 -11.52 -10.03 12.77
CA ALA A 263 -11.40 -10.55 14.12
C ALA A 263 -10.77 -11.95 14.09
N GLU A 264 -9.92 -12.22 15.07
CA GLU A 264 -9.36 -13.57 15.26
C GLU A 264 -10.46 -14.57 15.63
N ASP A 265 -10.37 -15.77 15.08
CA ASP A 265 -11.22 -16.91 15.47
C ASP A 265 -10.48 -17.76 16.50
N SER A 266 -11.21 -18.34 17.46
CA SER A 266 -10.63 -19.14 18.52
C SER A 266 -10.18 -20.54 18.08
N TYR A 267 -10.69 -21.01 16.97
CA TYR A 267 -10.43 -22.35 16.45
C TYR A 267 -9.60 -22.34 15.18
N PHE A 268 -9.89 -21.39 14.26
CA PHE A 268 -9.20 -21.26 12.98
C PHE A 268 -8.12 -20.19 13.06
N GLN A 269 -6.89 -20.57 12.70
CA GLN A 269 -5.79 -19.63 12.46
C GLN A 269 -5.56 -19.53 10.96
N ARG A 270 -5.47 -18.31 10.42
CA ARG A 270 -5.30 -18.09 8.99
C ARG A 270 -3.90 -17.56 8.68
N GLU A 271 -3.22 -18.21 7.72
CA GLU A 271 -1.96 -17.74 7.14
C GLU A 271 -2.11 -17.62 5.62
N GLY A 272 -2.25 -16.41 5.11
CA GLY A 272 -2.57 -16.19 3.70
C GLY A 272 -3.93 -16.76 3.32
N ASP A 273 -3.96 -17.75 2.42
CA ASP A 273 -5.18 -18.46 2.03
C ASP A 273 -5.32 -19.80 2.76
N ASP A 274 -4.32 -20.24 3.51
CA ASP A 274 -4.33 -21.47 4.26
C ASP A 274 -4.92 -21.28 5.67
N ILE A 275 -5.54 -22.35 6.17
CA ILE A 275 -6.12 -22.43 7.51
C ILE A 275 -5.39 -23.47 8.34
N TYR A 276 -5.16 -23.14 9.60
CA TYR A 276 -4.57 -24.03 10.58
C TYR A 276 -5.53 -24.25 11.74
N THR A 277 -5.65 -25.52 12.18
CA THR A 277 -6.39 -25.89 13.39
C THR A 277 -5.58 -26.86 14.22
N GLU A 278 -5.74 -26.80 15.53
CA GLU A 278 -5.11 -27.73 16.45
C GLU A 278 -6.05 -28.91 16.72
N LEU A 279 -5.54 -30.14 16.52
CA LEU A 279 -6.22 -31.36 16.88
C LEU A 279 -5.57 -31.96 18.13
N LYS A 280 -6.29 -31.95 19.26
CA LYS A 280 -5.81 -32.51 20.51
C LYS A 280 -6.09 -33.99 20.55
N LEU A 281 -5.04 -34.76 20.73
CA LEU A 281 -5.12 -36.22 20.89
C LEU A 281 -4.59 -36.65 22.26
N SER A 282 -5.22 -37.69 22.85
CA SER A 282 -4.60 -38.36 23.96
C SER A 282 -3.41 -39.21 23.50
N PRO A 283 -2.46 -39.58 24.38
CA PRO A 283 -1.39 -40.52 24.07
C PRO A 283 -1.88 -41.85 23.49
N ALA A 284 -2.96 -42.36 24.02
CA ALA A 284 -3.57 -43.61 23.55
C ALA A 284 -4.11 -43.48 22.12
N GLN A 285 -4.82 -42.38 21.80
CA GLN A 285 -5.31 -42.13 20.46
C GLN A 285 -4.16 -41.96 19.46
N ALA A 286 -3.09 -41.24 19.86
CA ALA A 286 -1.91 -41.05 19.01
C ALA A 286 -1.16 -42.37 18.75
N ALA A 287 -1.06 -43.24 19.76
CA ALA A 287 -0.36 -44.52 19.65
C ALA A 287 -1.17 -45.56 18.85
N LEU A 288 -2.46 -45.66 19.09
CA LEU A 288 -3.31 -46.73 18.52
C LEU A 288 -4.01 -46.29 17.21
N GLY A 289 -4.06 -45.00 16.93
CA GLY A 289 -4.84 -44.43 15.85
C GLY A 289 -6.30 -44.22 16.28
N THR A 290 -6.98 -43.34 15.56
CA THR A 290 -8.38 -43.00 15.81
C THR A 290 -9.05 -42.38 14.61
N LYS A 291 -10.38 -42.32 14.61
CA LYS A 291 -11.17 -41.54 13.68
C LYS A 291 -11.89 -40.44 14.46
N LEU A 292 -11.79 -39.20 14.00
CA LEU A 292 -12.40 -38.07 14.69
C LEU A 292 -13.03 -37.12 13.66
N ASP A 293 -14.16 -36.53 14.03
CA ASP A 293 -14.75 -35.46 13.23
C ASP A 293 -14.04 -34.16 13.52
N VAL A 294 -13.60 -33.49 12.46
CA VAL A 294 -12.90 -32.24 12.52
C VAL A 294 -13.71 -31.17 11.83
N ARG A 295 -13.92 -30.05 12.50
CA ARG A 295 -14.61 -28.88 11.94
C ARG A 295 -13.73 -28.24 10.87
N THR A 296 -14.30 -28.00 9.70
CA THR A 296 -13.70 -27.23 8.60
C THR A 296 -14.54 -25.99 8.32
N LEU A 297 -14.07 -25.11 7.44
CA LEU A 297 -14.83 -23.93 7.01
C LEU A 297 -16.20 -24.29 6.40
N THR A 298 -16.32 -25.48 5.80
CA THR A 298 -17.52 -25.90 5.06
C THR A 298 -18.30 -27.03 5.75
N GLY A 299 -18.08 -27.27 7.04
CA GLY A 299 -18.71 -28.32 7.82
C GLY A 299 -17.70 -29.26 8.46
N GLU A 300 -18.17 -30.40 8.96
CA GLU A 300 -17.35 -31.41 9.61
C GLU A 300 -16.94 -32.52 8.64
N ILE A 301 -15.75 -33.06 8.83
CA ILE A 301 -15.23 -34.21 8.08
C ILE A 301 -14.60 -35.21 9.02
N GLU A 302 -14.78 -36.53 8.73
CA GLU A 302 -14.07 -37.58 9.43
C GLU A 302 -12.58 -37.60 9.03
N LEU A 303 -11.71 -37.38 10.00
CA LEU A 303 -10.24 -37.49 9.83
C LEU A 303 -9.78 -38.84 10.39
N ASN A 304 -9.13 -39.63 9.55
CA ASN A 304 -8.48 -40.87 9.98
C ASN A 304 -7.05 -40.58 10.44
N VAL A 305 -6.78 -40.73 11.73
CA VAL A 305 -5.47 -40.55 12.36
C VAL A 305 -4.77 -41.90 12.45
N PRO A 306 -3.69 -42.17 11.73
CA PRO A 306 -2.96 -43.44 11.78
C PRO A 306 -2.31 -43.66 13.14
N ALA A 307 -2.17 -44.94 13.49
CA ALA A 307 -1.39 -45.34 14.67
C ALA A 307 0.07 -44.83 14.59
N GLY A 308 0.64 -44.43 15.74
CA GLY A 308 1.98 -43.90 15.82
C GLY A 308 2.09 -42.43 15.36
N THR A 309 1.00 -41.67 15.33
CA THR A 309 1.00 -40.25 14.97
C THR A 309 1.74 -39.46 16.02
N GLN A 310 2.71 -38.65 15.58
CA GLN A 310 3.57 -37.83 16.44
C GLN A 310 2.99 -36.44 16.67
N HIS A 311 3.36 -35.82 17.79
CA HIS A 311 3.08 -34.42 18.07
C HIS A 311 3.62 -33.53 16.96
N GLY A 312 2.87 -32.50 16.56
CA GLY A 312 3.24 -31.58 15.47
C GLY A 312 3.03 -32.12 14.06
N ARG A 313 2.57 -33.39 13.90
CA ARG A 313 2.20 -33.90 12.57
C ARG A 313 1.09 -33.07 11.98
N LYS A 314 1.21 -32.71 10.70
CA LYS A 314 0.22 -31.94 9.94
C LYS A 314 -0.55 -32.86 8.98
N PHE A 315 -1.86 -32.82 9.03
CA PHE A 315 -2.75 -33.41 8.03
C PHE A 315 -3.24 -32.30 7.11
N ARG A 316 -3.07 -32.46 5.82
CA ARG A 316 -3.47 -31.50 4.80
C ARG A 316 -4.81 -31.92 4.19
N LEU A 317 -5.77 -31.03 4.25
CA LEU A 317 -7.04 -31.14 3.54
C LEU A 317 -6.98 -30.18 2.33
N ALA A 318 -6.71 -30.74 1.18
CA ALA A 318 -6.49 -29.96 -0.04
C ALA A 318 -7.76 -29.19 -0.45
N GLY A 319 -7.62 -27.89 -0.78
CA GLY A 319 -8.71 -27.02 -1.20
C GLY A 319 -9.79 -26.77 -0.13
N LYS A 320 -9.46 -26.89 1.17
CA LYS A 320 -10.36 -26.61 2.30
C LYS A 320 -9.98 -25.35 3.07
N GLY A 321 -9.06 -24.57 2.55
CA GLY A 321 -8.69 -23.24 3.06
C GLY A 321 -9.61 -22.13 2.56
N VAL A 322 -9.13 -20.90 2.56
CA VAL A 322 -9.83 -19.70 2.11
C VAL A 322 -9.69 -19.53 0.61
N LYS A 323 -10.70 -19.01 -0.04
CA LYS A 323 -10.66 -18.65 -1.46
C LYS A 323 -9.80 -17.39 -1.65
N SER A 324 -8.95 -17.40 -2.65
CA SER A 324 -8.11 -16.23 -2.92
C SER A 324 -8.92 -15.06 -3.48
N VAL A 325 -8.76 -13.86 -2.89
CA VAL A 325 -9.38 -12.61 -3.38
C VAL A 325 -8.98 -12.31 -4.83
N MET A 326 -7.80 -12.73 -5.23
CA MET A 326 -7.30 -12.52 -6.61
C MET A 326 -7.90 -13.50 -7.64
N GLY A 327 -8.80 -14.37 -7.23
CA GLY A 327 -9.52 -15.30 -8.12
C GLY A 327 -8.72 -16.52 -8.57
N HIS A 328 -7.55 -16.77 -8.02
CA HIS A 328 -6.69 -17.87 -8.40
C HIS A 328 -6.57 -18.92 -7.29
N GLY A 329 -7.54 -19.84 -7.24
CA GLY A 329 -7.48 -21.01 -6.36
C GLY A 329 -8.06 -20.81 -4.97
N GLN A 330 -7.88 -21.84 -4.15
CA GLN A 330 -8.30 -21.91 -2.77
C GLN A 330 -7.14 -22.53 -1.99
N GLY A 331 -6.87 -22.02 -0.79
CA GLY A 331 -5.86 -22.54 0.11
C GLY A 331 -6.23 -23.91 0.68
N ASP A 332 -5.40 -24.44 1.51
CA ASP A 332 -5.56 -25.73 2.18
C ASP A 332 -5.89 -25.55 3.66
N HIS A 333 -6.46 -26.58 4.26
CA HIS A 333 -6.65 -26.65 5.70
C HIS A 333 -5.65 -27.62 6.29
N PHE A 334 -4.78 -27.13 7.17
CA PHE A 334 -3.78 -27.92 7.89
C PHE A 334 -4.24 -28.18 9.32
N ILE A 335 -4.39 -29.45 9.68
CA ILE A 335 -4.73 -29.89 11.01
C ILE A 335 -3.44 -30.31 11.70
N VAL A 336 -3.03 -29.56 12.73
CA VAL A 336 -1.78 -29.79 13.48
C VAL A 336 -2.09 -30.60 14.73
N VAL A 337 -1.47 -31.76 14.86
CA VAL A 337 -1.67 -32.66 16.01
C VAL A 337 -0.95 -32.13 17.24
N SER A 338 -1.68 -32.00 18.33
CA SER A 338 -1.15 -31.72 19.67
C SER A 338 -1.47 -32.92 20.59
N ILE A 339 -0.43 -33.58 21.08
CA ILE A 339 -0.62 -34.67 22.03
C ILE A 339 -0.72 -34.05 23.43
N GLU A 340 -1.88 -34.22 24.07
CA GLU A 340 -2.17 -33.65 25.37
C GLU A 340 -1.99 -34.73 26.44
N ILE A 341 -0.97 -34.57 27.27
CA ILE A 341 -0.70 -35.50 28.38
C ILE A 341 -1.69 -35.20 29.51
N PRO A 342 -2.45 -36.20 30.00
CA PRO A 342 -3.43 -36.00 31.09
C PRO A 342 -2.71 -35.55 32.37
N LYS A 343 -3.16 -34.45 32.94
CA LYS A 343 -2.59 -33.92 34.21
C LYS A 343 -3.07 -34.64 35.43
N ASN A 344 -4.32 -35.14 35.39
CA ASN A 344 -4.96 -35.85 36.50
C ASN A 344 -5.29 -37.25 36.02
N LEU A 345 -4.62 -38.24 36.59
CA LEU A 345 -4.85 -39.65 36.32
C LEU A 345 -5.71 -40.27 37.43
N SER A 346 -6.70 -41.06 37.09
CA SER A 346 -7.35 -41.96 38.02
C SER A 346 -6.37 -43.05 38.48
N THR A 347 -6.66 -43.71 39.61
CA THR A 347 -5.82 -44.79 40.13
C THR A 347 -5.57 -45.87 39.07
N LYS A 348 -6.58 -46.24 38.33
CA LYS A 348 -6.49 -47.27 37.30
C LYS A 348 -5.67 -46.82 36.07
N GLU A 349 -5.82 -45.56 35.64
CA GLU A 349 -5.02 -45.01 34.56
C GLU A 349 -3.54 -44.99 34.95
N ARG A 350 -3.25 -44.57 36.19
CA ARG A 350 -1.86 -44.54 36.71
C ARG A 350 -1.25 -45.95 36.72
N GLU A 351 -1.99 -46.94 37.17
CA GLU A 351 -1.54 -48.36 37.13
C GLU A 351 -1.20 -48.78 35.69
N LEU A 352 -2.04 -48.47 34.71
CA LEU A 352 -1.80 -48.82 33.32
C LEU A 352 -0.56 -48.07 32.74
N TYR A 353 -0.36 -46.82 33.09
CA TYR A 353 0.85 -46.07 32.66
C TYR A 353 2.11 -46.66 33.33
N LEU A 354 2.07 -47.05 34.59
CA LEU A 354 3.19 -47.72 35.27
C LEU A 354 3.49 -49.10 34.65
N GLU A 355 2.47 -49.85 34.28
CA GLU A 355 2.66 -51.13 33.58
C GLU A 355 3.29 -50.93 32.20
N LEU A 356 2.85 -49.92 31.44
CA LEU A 356 3.43 -49.57 30.16
C LEU A 356 4.91 -49.13 30.28
N ALA A 357 5.23 -48.33 31.29
CA ALA A 357 6.61 -47.92 31.58
C ALA A 357 7.51 -49.13 31.91
N LYS A 358 7.01 -50.10 32.67
CA LYS A 358 7.72 -51.36 32.98
C LYS A 358 8.00 -52.18 31.72
N LEU A 359 7.00 -52.28 30.81
CA LEU A 359 7.17 -52.97 29.52
C LEU A 359 8.25 -52.35 28.64
N ASN A 360 8.37 -51.02 28.69
CA ASN A 360 9.35 -50.28 27.94
C ASN A 360 10.70 -50.14 28.65
N ASN A 361 10.87 -50.69 29.86
CA ASN A 361 12.05 -50.49 30.71
C ASN A 361 12.36 -49.01 31.01
N GLU A 362 11.32 -48.18 31.13
CA GLU A 362 11.48 -46.77 31.47
C GLU A 362 11.51 -46.58 32.99
N LYS A 363 12.38 -45.69 33.46
CA LYS A 363 12.43 -45.28 34.87
C LYS A 363 11.44 -44.16 35.09
N VAL A 364 10.43 -44.38 35.88
CA VAL A 364 9.46 -43.37 36.34
C VAL A 364 9.56 -43.25 37.85
N GLU A 365 9.46 -42.05 38.38
CA GLU A 365 9.38 -41.81 39.82
C GLU A 365 7.96 -42.14 40.27
N GLU A 366 7.85 -43.11 41.19
CA GLU A 366 6.61 -43.34 41.91
C GLU A 366 6.50 -42.24 42.96
N ASP A 367 5.51 -41.33 42.81
CA ASP A 367 5.17 -40.42 43.90
C ASP A 367 4.77 -41.24 45.11
N GLU A 368 5.69 -41.34 46.08
CA GLU A 368 5.34 -41.92 47.38
C GLU A 368 4.14 -41.19 47.92
N SER A 369 3.06 -41.93 48.19
CA SER A 369 1.87 -41.37 48.81
C SER A 369 2.28 -40.57 50.08
N PHE A 370 1.58 -39.46 50.34
CA PHE A 370 1.83 -38.69 51.59
C PHE A 370 1.85 -39.57 52.83
N LEU A 371 1.03 -40.62 52.87
CA LEU A 371 0.99 -41.60 53.95
C LEU A 371 2.22 -42.48 54.02
N GLU A 372 2.84 -42.83 52.87
CA GLU A 372 4.09 -43.60 52.84
C GLU A 372 5.30 -42.72 53.23
N LYS A 373 5.32 -41.45 52.84
CA LYS A 373 6.30 -40.48 53.27
C LYS A 373 6.21 -40.25 54.80
N VAL A 374 5.01 -40.16 55.33
CA VAL A 374 4.76 -40.02 56.78
C VAL A 374 5.15 -41.31 57.52
N SER A 375 4.79 -42.48 56.98
CA SER A 375 5.13 -43.79 57.54
C SER A 375 6.65 -44.04 57.55
N ARG A 376 7.38 -43.66 56.50
CA ARG A 376 8.84 -43.76 56.41
C ARG A 376 9.50 -42.81 57.41
N LYS A 377 9.05 -41.53 57.43
CA LYS A 377 9.55 -40.56 58.42
C LYS A 377 9.27 -40.98 59.89
N ALA A 378 8.14 -41.66 60.13
CA ALA A 378 7.85 -42.18 61.46
C ALA A 378 8.74 -43.38 61.82
N LYS A 379 9.08 -44.27 60.87
CA LYS A 379 10.05 -45.34 61.06
C LYS A 379 11.45 -44.80 61.33
N ASP A 380 11.92 -43.82 60.56
CA ASP A 380 13.24 -43.20 60.72
C ASP A 380 13.35 -42.39 62.06
N LEU A 381 12.28 -42.14 62.77
CA LEU A 381 12.28 -41.47 64.08
C LEU A 381 12.28 -42.45 65.25
N PHE A 382 12.03 -43.74 64.99
CA PHE A 382 11.95 -44.82 66.01
C PHE A 382 13.08 -45.85 65.92
N ASP A 383 13.97 -45.73 64.90
CA ASP A 383 15.25 -46.40 64.79
C ASP A 383 16.39 -45.44 65.24
#